data_b92eb7dd7d71bd2a2201a1bdf249e81e
#
_entry.id   b92eb7dd7d71bd2a2201a1bdf249e81e
#
_cell.length_a   1.000
_cell.length_b   1.000
_cell.length_c   1.000
_cell.angle_alpha   90.00
_cell.angle_beta   90.00
_cell.angle_gamma   90.00
#
_symmetry.space_group_name_H-M   'P 1'
#
loop_
_entity.id
_entity.type
_entity.pdbx_description
1 polymer ?
#
loop_
_entity_poly.entity_id
_entity_poly.type
_entity_poly.pdbx_seq_one_letter_code
_entity_poly.pdbx_strand_id
1 'polypeptide(L)'
;IVVLISIKVYYKKKVEKDSWVFIAGGISTAYAMILSPTFPERAWTGVIIFLVIAAGCLLYDLEKINKTFKFIIIDACIILSIIYIGQYISAGIDINNLRNTWESRIEIINKEKNKGNKNVVIDPFTTWNTKNPIYGLSDISTDSKVWPNTSIAKYYGLKSIKTREITK
;
A
#
# COMPACT_ATOMS: atom_id res chain seq x y z
N ILE A 1 -19.51 -8.32 1.11
CA ILE A 1 -20.74 -7.61 0.72
C ILE A 1 -21.81 -8.59 0.26
N VAL A 2 -21.58 -9.43 -0.75
CA VAL A 2 -22.56 -10.40 -1.26
C VAL A 2 -23.16 -11.26 -0.14
N VAL A 3 -22.30 -11.85 0.72
CA VAL A 3 -22.75 -12.65 1.87
C VAL A 3 -23.64 -11.82 2.83
N LEU A 4 -23.28 -10.58 3.14
CA LEU A 4 -24.08 -9.72 4.02
C LEU A 4 -25.44 -9.39 3.42
N ILE A 5 -25.51 -9.14 2.13
CA ILE A 5 -26.76 -8.93 1.39
C ILE A 5 -27.61 -10.21 1.44
N SER A 6 -27.02 -11.39 1.19
CA SER A 6 -27.73 -12.68 1.24
C SER A 6 -28.31 -12.95 2.63
N ILE A 7 -27.59 -12.65 3.70
CA ILE A 7 -28.10 -12.77 5.08
C ILE A 7 -29.32 -11.84 5.27
N LYS A 8 -29.25 -10.58 4.86
CA LYS A 8 -30.40 -9.66 4.97
C LYS A 8 -31.62 -10.16 4.19
N VAL A 9 -31.41 -10.66 2.97
CA VAL A 9 -32.49 -11.24 2.16
C VAL A 9 -33.10 -12.46 2.85
N TYR A 10 -32.29 -13.35 3.43
CA TYR A 10 -32.77 -14.50 4.20
C TYR A 10 -33.67 -14.09 5.36
N TYR A 11 -33.31 -13.03 6.10
CA TYR A 11 -34.13 -12.48 7.18
C TYR A 11 -35.27 -11.56 6.69
N LYS A 12 -35.56 -11.53 5.38
CA LYS A 12 -36.59 -10.70 4.75
C LYS A 12 -36.50 -9.22 5.11
N LYS A 13 -35.30 -8.71 5.32
CA LYS A 13 -35.02 -7.31 5.62
C LYS A 13 -34.51 -6.57 4.37
N LYS A 14 -34.99 -5.34 4.21
CA LYS A 14 -34.59 -4.49 3.10
C LYS A 14 -33.15 -3.96 3.34
N VAL A 15 -32.34 -3.93 2.29
CA VAL A 15 -31.05 -3.24 2.30
C VAL A 15 -31.32 -1.74 2.25
N GLU A 16 -30.75 -0.99 3.20
CA GLU A 16 -30.91 0.47 3.26
C GLU A 16 -30.31 1.14 2.02
N LYS A 17 -30.86 2.31 1.65
CA LYS A 17 -30.43 3.04 0.46
C LYS A 17 -28.95 3.44 0.53
N ASP A 18 -28.45 3.77 1.70
CA ASP A 18 -27.07 4.21 1.92
C ASP A 18 -26.07 3.12 1.55
N SER A 19 -26.34 1.85 1.90
CA SER A 19 -25.51 0.72 1.50
C SER A 19 -25.40 0.60 -0.04
N TRP A 20 -26.50 0.81 -0.75
CA TRP A 20 -26.50 0.77 -2.22
C TRP A 20 -25.73 1.92 -2.85
N VAL A 21 -25.80 3.12 -2.25
CA VAL A 21 -25.03 4.29 -2.73
C VAL A 21 -23.52 4.01 -2.65
N PHE A 22 -23.05 3.47 -1.54
CA PHE A 22 -21.63 3.14 -1.40
C PHE A 22 -21.20 1.96 -2.26
N ILE A 23 -22.04 0.95 -2.47
CA ILE A 23 -21.75 -0.15 -3.41
C ILE A 23 -21.63 0.41 -4.83
N ALA A 24 -22.59 1.23 -5.26
CA ALA A 24 -22.57 1.85 -6.57
C ALA A 24 -21.35 2.76 -6.75
N GLY A 25 -20.99 3.54 -5.73
CA GLY A 25 -19.78 4.36 -5.72
C GLY A 25 -18.50 3.52 -5.91
N GLY A 26 -18.38 2.41 -5.20
CA GLY A 26 -17.26 1.48 -5.36
C GLY A 26 -17.17 0.88 -6.76
N ILE A 27 -18.29 0.42 -7.31
CA ILE A 27 -18.36 -0.13 -8.67
C ILE A 27 -18.03 0.95 -9.71
N SER A 28 -18.59 2.15 -9.58
CA SER A 28 -18.35 3.26 -10.50
C SER A 28 -16.89 3.69 -10.49
N THR A 29 -16.26 3.75 -9.31
CA THR A 29 -14.85 4.06 -9.18
C THR A 29 -13.98 2.98 -9.83
N ALA A 30 -14.29 1.69 -9.62
CA ALA A 30 -13.58 0.60 -10.27
C ALA A 30 -13.72 0.67 -11.79
N TYR A 31 -14.92 0.99 -12.29
CA TYR A 31 -15.16 1.10 -13.73
C TYR A 31 -14.41 2.28 -14.35
N ALA A 32 -14.40 3.43 -13.69
CA ALA A 32 -13.63 4.60 -14.15
C ALA A 32 -12.13 4.30 -14.26
N MET A 33 -11.62 3.41 -13.41
CA MET A 33 -10.21 3.02 -13.41
C MET A 33 -9.86 2.08 -14.57
N ILE A 34 -10.78 1.23 -15.03
CA ILE A 34 -10.57 0.36 -16.21
C ILE A 34 -10.30 1.19 -17.48
N LEU A 35 -10.83 2.40 -17.54
CA LEU A 35 -10.62 3.32 -18.67
C LEU A 35 -9.27 4.04 -18.64
N SER A 36 -8.47 3.89 -17.58
CA SER A 36 -7.16 4.52 -17.46
C SER A 36 -6.08 3.67 -18.13
N PRO A 37 -5.23 4.25 -19.02
CA PRO A 37 -4.16 3.51 -19.69
C PRO A 37 -3.02 3.10 -18.75
N THR A 38 -2.90 3.75 -17.60
CA THR A 38 -1.92 3.41 -16.55
C THR A 38 -2.65 3.25 -15.22
N PHE A 39 -2.51 2.08 -14.61
CA PHE A 39 -3.26 1.72 -13.42
C PHE A 39 -2.32 1.46 -12.23
N PRO A 40 -1.99 2.48 -11.44
CA PRO A 40 -1.22 2.27 -10.23
C PRO A 40 -2.08 1.55 -9.17
N GLU A 41 -1.54 0.53 -8.54
CA GLU A 41 -2.24 -0.25 -7.51
C GLU A 41 -2.85 0.60 -6.38
N ARG A 42 -2.24 1.75 -6.10
CA ARG A 42 -2.74 2.74 -5.11
C ARG A 42 -4.13 3.30 -5.46
N ALA A 43 -4.52 3.27 -6.72
CA ALA A 43 -5.82 3.75 -7.16
C ALA A 43 -6.98 2.91 -6.61
N TRP A 44 -6.76 1.62 -6.26
CA TRP A 44 -7.75 0.77 -5.60
C TRP A 44 -8.22 1.28 -4.23
N THR A 45 -7.48 2.18 -3.60
CA THR A 45 -7.82 2.72 -2.28
C THR A 45 -9.23 3.32 -2.26
N GLY A 46 -9.62 4.04 -3.31
CA GLY A 46 -10.97 4.61 -3.42
C GLY A 46 -12.06 3.55 -3.44
N VAL A 47 -11.89 2.51 -4.26
CA VAL A 47 -12.83 1.37 -4.33
C VAL A 47 -12.95 0.68 -2.98
N ILE A 48 -11.82 0.40 -2.33
CA ILE A 48 -11.78 -0.27 -1.03
C ILE A 48 -12.53 0.55 0.03
N ILE A 49 -12.31 1.86 0.09
CA ILE A 49 -12.99 2.74 1.05
C ILE A 49 -14.52 2.67 0.87
N PHE A 50 -15.02 2.82 -0.36
CA PHE A 50 -16.45 2.71 -0.61
C PHE A 50 -17.02 1.36 -0.19
N LEU A 51 -16.33 0.26 -0.50
CA LEU A 51 -16.78 -1.08 -0.15
C LEU A 51 -16.72 -1.35 1.36
N VAL A 52 -15.74 -0.80 2.07
CA VAL A 52 -15.64 -0.89 3.53
C VAL A 52 -16.79 -0.13 4.19
N ILE A 53 -17.12 1.08 3.73
CA ILE A 53 -18.27 1.84 4.25
C ILE A 53 -19.57 1.08 3.97
N ALA A 54 -19.75 0.55 2.77
CA ALA A 54 -20.94 -0.26 2.43
C ALA A 54 -21.05 -1.49 3.33
N ALA A 55 -19.97 -2.19 3.61
CA ALA A 55 -19.95 -3.31 4.53
C ALA A 55 -20.32 -2.89 5.97
N GLY A 56 -19.79 -1.76 6.43
CA GLY A 56 -20.13 -1.18 7.74
C GLY A 56 -21.62 -0.87 7.86
N CYS A 57 -22.25 -0.25 6.87
CA CYS A 57 -23.68 -0.01 6.83
C CYS A 57 -24.49 -1.31 6.89
N LEU A 58 -24.09 -2.33 6.11
CA LEU A 58 -24.76 -3.63 6.11
C LEU A 58 -24.63 -4.35 7.47
N LEU A 59 -23.46 -4.29 8.12
CA LEU A 59 -23.22 -4.88 9.44
C LEU A 59 -24.05 -4.18 10.53
N TYR A 60 -24.12 -2.86 10.49
CA TYR A 60 -24.96 -2.08 11.42
C TYR A 60 -26.43 -2.46 11.33
N ASP A 61 -26.91 -2.70 10.13
CA ASP A 61 -28.30 -3.15 9.95
C ASP A 61 -28.52 -4.58 10.45
N LEU A 62 -27.53 -5.46 10.34
CA LEU A 62 -27.62 -6.83 10.86
C LEU A 62 -27.67 -6.86 12.39
N GLU A 63 -26.97 -5.95 13.07
CA GLU A 63 -27.04 -5.80 14.53
C GLU A 63 -28.48 -5.54 15.01
N LYS A 64 -29.25 -4.75 14.25
CA LYS A 64 -30.67 -4.47 14.56
C LYS A 64 -31.59 -5.67 14.43
N ILE A 65 -31.19 -6.70 13.68
CA ILE A 65 -31.98 -7.90 13.43
C ILE A 65 -31.86 -8.88 14.60
N ASN A 66 -30.65 -9.10 15.10
CA ASN A 66 -30.42 -10.05 16.19
C ASN A 66 -29.18 -9.62 17.02
N LYS A 67 -29.34 -9.60 18.34
CA LYS A 67 -28.28 -9.28 19.30
C LYS A 67 -27.04 -10.19 19.14
N THR A 68 -27.20 -11.43 18.71
CA THR A 68 -26.10 -12.36 18.48
C THR A 68 -25.14 -11.83 17.41
N PHE A 69 -25.65 -11.16 16.37
CA PHE A 69 -24.79 -10.53 15.35
C PHE A 69 -23.89 -9.45 15.92
N LYS A 70 -24.34 -8.73 16.96
CA LYS A 70 -23.51 -7.72 17.63
C LYS A 70 -22.22 -8.33 18.19
N PHE A 71 -22.33 -9.45 18.89
CA PHE A 71 -21.16 -10.11 19.47
C PHE A 71 -20.23 -10.64 18.39
N ILE A 72 -20.78 -11.28 17.35
CA ILE A 72 -19.97 -11.77 16.20
C ILE A 72 -19.22 -10.61 15.52
N ILE A 73 -19.85 -9.46 15.35
CA ILE A 73 -19.23 -8.27 14.74
C ILE A 73 -18.09 -7.75 15.64
N ILE A 74 -18.33 -7.66 16.95
CA ILE A 74 -17.33 -7.20 17.92
C ILE A 74 -16.11 -8.14 17.90
N ASP A 75 -16.33 -9.45 17.97
CA ASP A 75 -15.26 -10.44 17.93
C ASP A 75 -14.47 -10.37 16.62
N ALA A 76 -15.16 -10.24 15.48
CA ALA A 76 -14.51 -10.07 14.20
C ALA A 76 -13.67 -8.77 14.14
N CYS A 77 -14.19 -7.66 14.68
CA CYS A 77 -13.44 -6.40 14.75
C CYS A 77 -12.19 -6.52 15.63
N ILE A 78 -12.29 -7.22 16.77
CA ILE A 78 -11.14 -7.46 17.65
C ILE A 78 -10.06 -8.27 16.93
N ILE A 79 -10.44 -9.39 16.28
CA ILE A 79 -9.51 -10.25 15.53
C ILE A 79 -8.84 -9.45 14.41
N LEU A 80 -9.61 -8.71 13.61
CA LEU A 80 -9.08 -7.88 12.53
C LEU A 80 -8.13 -6.80 13.05
N SER A 81 -8.46 -6.18 14.21
CA SER A 81 -7.60 -5.18 14.84
C SER A 81 -6.25 -5.77 15.27
N ILE A 82 -6.24 -6.98 15.84
CA ILE A 82 -5.01 -7.67 16.24
C ILE A 82 -4.14 -7.96 15.01
N ILE A 83 -4.75 -8.48 13.94
CA ILE A 83 -4.05 -8.76 12.68
C ILE A 83 -3.47 -7.47 12.10
N TYR A 84 -4.25 -6.39 12.08
CA TYR A 84 -3.84 -5.09 11.54
C TYR A 84 -2.68 -4.49 12.35
N ILE A 85 -2.73 -4.55 13.67
CA ILE A 85 -1.64 -4.08 14.55
C ILE A 85 -0.35 -4.85 14.26
N GLY A 86 -0.44 -6.18 14.12
CA GLY A 86 0.72 -7.01 13.76
C GLY A 86 1.35 -6.61 12.42
N GLN A 87 0.53 -6.37 11.40
CA GLN A 87 1.00 -5.90 10.09
C GLN A 87 1.58 -4.49 10.16
N TYR A 88 0.99 -3.60 10.96
CA TYR A 88 1.47 -2.24 11.15
C TYR A 88 2.85 -2.21 11.82
N ILE A 89 3.07 -3.05 12.84
CA ILE A 89 4.37 -3.19 13.50
C ILE A 89 5.41 -3.72 12.52
N SER A 90 5.07 -4.77 11.75
CA SER A 90 5.96 -5.32 10.72
C SER A 90 6.34 -4.26 9.67
N ALA A 91 5.37 -3.51 9.16
CA ALA A 91 5.62 -2.43 8.22
C ALA A 91 6.52 -1.33 8.83
N GLY A 92 6.33 -1.00 10.11
CA GLY A 92 7.19 -0.05 10.82
C GLY A 92 8.65 -0.49 10.91
N ILE A 93 8.89 -1.77 11.17
CA ILE A 93 10.24 -2.36 11.18
C ILE A 93 10.86 -2.27 9.78
N ASP A 94 10.12 -2.63 8.75
CA ASP A 94 10.58 -2.57 7.36
C ASP A 94 10.93 -1.13 6.93
N ILE A 95 10.10 -0.16 7.29
CA ILE A 95 10.35 1.27 7.02
C ILE A 95 11.62 1.74 7.74
N ASN A 96 11.81 1.34 8.99
CA ASN A 96 13.01 1.72 9.75
C ASN A 96 14.29 1.12 9.14
N ASN A 97 14.25 -0.13 8.71
CA ASN A 97 15.36 -0.78 8.02
C ASN A 97 15.68 -0.09 6.68
N LEU A 98 14.64 0.28 5.93
CA LEU A 98 14.78 1.04 4.69
C LEU A 98 15.43 2.40 4.93
N ARG A 99 14.97 3.11 5.97
CA ARG A 99 15.53 4.40 6.37
C ARG A 99 17.01 4.29 6.69
N ASN A 100 17.40 3.34 7.54
CA ASN A 100 18.81 3.15 7.93
C ASN A 100 19.69 2.85 6.71
N THR A 101 19.20 1.99 5.79
CA THR A 101 19.93 1.71 4.56
C THR A 101 20.05 2.95 3.67
N TRP A 102 19.00 3.77 3.61
CA TRP A 102 19.04 5.01 2.84
C TRP A 102 19.98 6.05 3.45
N GLU A 103 20.00 6.19 4.77
CA GLU A 103 20.95 7.07 5.48
C GLU A 103 22.40 6.67 5.18
N SER A 104 22.74 5.39 5.23
CA SER A 104 24.07 4.88 4.85
C SER A 104 24.43 5.21 3.40
N ARG A 105 23.48 5.16 2.48
CA ARG A 105 23.68 5.55 1.07
C ARG A 105 23.94 7.05 0.93
N ILE A 106 23.24 7.89 1.70
CA ILE A 106 23.46 9.34 1.72
C ILE A 106 24.90 9.64 2.21
N GLU A 107 25.37 8.93 3.22
CA GLU A 107 26.75 9.08 3.71
C GLU A 107 27.78 8.75 2.61
N ILE A 108 27.58 7.64 1.88
CA ILE A 108 28.44 7.26 0.75
C ILE A 108 28.42 8.34 -0.34
N ILE A 109 27.24 8.83 -0.70
CA ILE A 109 27.08 9.90 -1.70
C ILE A 109 27.84 11.15 -1.28
N ASN A 110 27.67 11.60 -0.03
CA ASN A 110 28.33 12.80 0.50
C ASN A 110 29.84 12.61 0.56
N LYS A 111 30.33 11.44 0.98
CA LYS A 111 31.76 11.11 1.04
C LYS A 111 32.42 11.16 -0.33
N GLU A 112 31.78 10.57 -1.34
CA GLU A 112 32.29 10.58 -2.71
C GLU A 112 32.25 12.00 -3.33
N LYS A 113 31.17 12.74 -3.06
CA LYS A 113 31.05 14.13 -3.50
C LYS A 113 32.15 15.03 -2.90
N ASN A 114 32.47 14.85 -1.62
CA ASN A 114 33.55 15.60 -0.94
C ASN A 114 34.93 15.28 -1.51
N LYS A 115 35.12 14.09 -2.07
CA LYS A 115 36.33 13.71 -2.82
C LYS A 115 36.37 14.28 -4.26
N GLY A 116 35.33 15.02 -4.66
CA GLY A 116 35.19 15.53 -6.04
C GLY A 116 34.67 14.48 -7.04
N ASN A 117 34.33 13.28 -6.58
CA ASN A 117 33.80 12.24 -7.43
C ASN A 117 32.30 12.46 -7.71
N LYS A 118 31.95 12.68 -8.99
CA LYS A 118 30.57 12.89 -9.42
C LYS A 118 29.89 11.60 -9.94
N ASN A 119 30.63 10.50 -10.01
CA ASN A 119 30.09 9.20 -10.43
C ASN A 119 30.09 8.28 -9.20
N VAL A 120 28.91 7.99 -8.65
CA VAL A 120 28.77 7.25 -7.39
C VAL A 120 28.20 5.85 -7.65
N VAL A 121 28.81 4.86 -6.99
CA VAL A 121 28.33 3.48 -7.00
C VAL A 121 27.96 3.11 -5.56
N ILE A 122 26.74 2.65 -5.39
CA ILE A 122 26.19 2.25 -4.07
C ILE A 122 25.81 0.77 -4.09
N ASP A 123 25.61 0.21 -2.92
CA ASP A 123 25.14 -1.16 -2.81
C ASP A 123 23.62 -1.25 -3.03
N PRO A 124 23.14 -2.31 -3.72
CA PRO A 124 21.71 -2.54 -3.89
C PRO A 124 21.04 -2.81 -2.54
N PHE A 125 19.72 -2.58 -2.45
CA PHE A 125 18.97 -2.95 -1.26
C PHE A 125 18.94 -4.47 -1.10
N THR A 126 19.40 -4.97 0.03
CA THR A 126 19.35 -6.39 0.35
C THR A 126 17.96 -6.86 0.81
N THR A 127 17.11 -5.91 1.27
CA THR A 127 15.78 -6.16 1.84
C THR A 127 14.64 -5.81 0.90
N TRP A 128 14.91 -5.68 -0.41
CA TRP A 128 13.92 -5.25 -1.40
C TRP A 128 12.72 -6.21 -1.56
N ASN A 129 12.83 -7.43 -1.05
CA ASN A 129 11.76 -8.43 -1.09
C ASN A 129 10.69 -8.26 0.01
N THR A 130 10.73 -7.21 0.83
CA THR A 130 9.67 -6.96 1.80
C THR A 130 8.42 -6.46 1.11
N LYS A 131 7.29 -7.08 1.42
CA LYS A 131 6.01 -6.89 0.72
C LYS A 131 5.30 -5.57 1.07
N ASN A 132 5.76 -4.81 2.07
CA ASN A 132 4.96 -3.75 2.66
C ASN A 132 5.33 -2.33 2.20
N PRO A 133 6.40 -1.66 2.65
CA PRO A 133 6.52 -0.21 2.39
C PRO A 133 7.14 0.13 1.03
N ILE A 134 7.77 -0.84 0.35
CA ILE A 134 8.54 -0.59 -0.87
C ILE A 134 7.82 -1.12 -2.10
N TYR A 135 6.67 -1.75 -1.93
CA TYR A 135 5.92 -2.32 -3.03
C TYR A 135 5.56 -1.24 -4.08
N GLY A 136 5.92 -1.52 -5.32
CA GLY A 136 5.70 -0.58 -6.43
C GLY A 136 6.70 0.59 -6.52
N LEU A 137 7.72 0.66 -5.66
CA LEU A 137 8.84 1.58 -5.80
C LEU A 137 10.00 0.88 -6.52
N SER A 138 10.79 1.64 -7.26
CA SER A 138 12.00 1.15 -7.93
C SER A 138 13.24 1.60 -7.19
N ASP A 139 14.18 0.66 -6.97
CA ASP A 139 15.50 1.01 -6.46
C ASP A 139 16.38 1.63 -7.55
N ILE A 140 17.52 2.17 -7.15
CA ILE A 140 18.58 2.57 -8.05
C ILE A 140 19.06 1.33 -8.83
N SER A 141 19.07 1.43 -10.14
CA SER A 141 19.46 0.36 -11.06
C SER A 141 20.97 0.31 -11.28
N THR A 142 21.46 -0.77 -11.86
CA THR A 142 22.83 -0.89 -12.37
C THR A 142 23.10 0.02 -13.58
N ASP A 143 22.06 0.38 -14.34
CA ASP A 143 22.17 1.34 -15.45
C ASP A 143 21.91 2.77 -14.95
N SER A 144 22.93 3.61 -15.02
CA SER A 144 22.87 5.00 -14.59
C SER A 144 21.98 5.92 -15.44
N LYS A 145 21.54 5.46 -16.63
CA LYS A 145 20.75 6.27 -17.57
C LYS A 145 19.24 6.13 -17.41
N VAL A 146 18.78 5.12 -16.66
CA VAL A 146 17.36 4.87 -16.46
C VAL A 146 16.81 5.66 -15.26
N TRP A 147 15.52 5.88 -15.25
CA TRP A 147 14.81 6.31 -14.04
C TRP A 147 14.80 5.14 -13.03
N PRO A 148 15.05 5.35 -11.72
CA PRO A 148 15.16 6.64 -11.00
C PRO A 148 16.57 7.21 -10.90
N ASN A 149 17.61 6.54 -11.42
CA ASN A 149 19.00 6.93 -11.28
C ASN A 149 19.27 8.36 -11.75
N THR A 150 18.75 8.74 -12.91
CA THR A 150 18.91 10.08 -13.46
C THR A 150 18.32 11.17 -12.55
N SER A 151 17.16 10.91 -11.95
CA SER A 151 16.48 11.84 -11.04
C SER A 151 17.26 12.00 -9.75
N ILE A 152 17.74 10.90 -9.17
CA ILE A 152 18.53 10.90 -7.94
C ILE A 152 19.89 11.57 -8.17
N ALA A 153 20.57 11.27 -9.28
CA ALA A 153 21.82 11.93 -9.63
C ALA A 153 21.64 13.45 -9.72
N LYS A 154 20.60 13.91 -10.40
CA LYS A 154 20.26 15.33 -10.49
C LYS A 154 20.00 15.97 -9.13
N TYR A 155 19.24 15.31 -8.26
CA TYR A 155 18.92 15.79 -6.91
C TYR A 155 20.17 16.01 -6.05
N TYR A 156 21.12 15.08 -6.09
CA TYR A 156 22.37 15.18 -5.32
C TYR A 156 23.49 15.98 -6.04
N GLY A 157 23.26 16.47 -7.26
CA GLY A 157 24.25 17.19 -8.05
C GLY A 157 25.39 16.29 -8.56
N LEU A 158 25.10 15.01 -8.81
CA LEU A 158 26.01 14.01 -9.35
C LEU A 158 25.92 13.96 -10.88
N LYS A 159 26.97 13.45 -11.53
CA LYS A 159 26.94 13.12 -12.97
C LYS A 159 26.21 11.80 -13.22
N SER A 160 26.42 10.83 -12.34
CA SER A 160 25.75 9.53 -12.42
C SER A 160 25.71 8.83 -11.05
N ILE A 161 24.67 8.03 -10.85
CA ILE A 161 24.57 7.10 -9.73
C ILE A 161 24.08 5.74 -10.24
N LYS A 162 24.61 4.65 -9.69
CA LYS A 162 24.20 3.28 -10.01
C LYS A 162 24.49 2.33 -8.86
N THR A 163 23.84 1.18 -8.84
CA THR A 163 24.19 0.10 -7.92
C THR A 163 25.27 -0.80 -8.49
N ARG A 164 25.96 -1.52 -7.61
CA ARG A 164 26.84 -2.63 -8.01
C ARG A 164 26.01 -3.78 -8.56
N GLU A 165 26.58 -4.51 -9.51
CA GLU A 165 26.03 -5.79 -9.94
C GLU A 165 26.16 -6.79 -8.79
N ILE A 166 25.08 -7.50 -8.46
CA ILE A 166 25.13 -8.60 -7.50
C ILE A 166 25.74 -9.78 -8.26
N THR A 167 27.03 -10.02 -8.09
CA THR A 167 27.63 -11.31 -8.46
C THR A 167 27.01 -12.39 -7.57
N LYS A 168 26.16 -13.24 -8.16
CA LYS A 168 25.63 -14.44 -7.52
C LYS A 168 26.72 -15.46 -7.29
#